data_8b86cc9b08513ab4868535821dbc25f9
#
_entry.id   8b86cc9b08513ab4868535821dbc25f9
#
_cell.length_a   1.000
_cell.length_b   1.000
_cell.length_c   1.000
_cell.angle_alpha   90.00
_cell.angle_beta   90.00
_cell.angle_gamma   90.00
#
_symmetry.space_group_name_H-M   'P 1'
#
loop_
_entity.id
_entity.type
_entity.pdbx_description
1 polymer ?
#
loop_
_entity_poly.entity_id
_entity_poly.type
_entity_poly.pdbx_seq_one_letter_code
_entity_poly.pdbx_strand_id
1 'polypeptide(L)'
;MTQLELLIEMYLLTRLHDFLIILSNEYNPQDWGYYYPNNKVIVIYTLDEDGSKIDKDALIRICCHEVAHHIQYHHTKDYEVIDGEEHDDKFKEIFAKLLEKYYNGKVPTETLEVLREEGLMYEPNSQEKRRAKRAPKTVRGNIHS
;
A
#
# COMPACT_ATOMS: atom_id res chain seq x y z
N MET A 1 -9.97 6.43 -16.19
CA MET A 1 -8.55 6.07 -16.30
C MET A 1 -8.39 4.68 -16.87
N THR A 2 -7.56 4.55 -17.87
CA THR A 2 -7.33 3.23 -18.49
C THR A 2 -6.24 2.48 -17.74
N GLN A 3 -6.14 1.20 -18.02
CA GLN A 3 -5.11 0.35 -17.44
C GLN A 3 -3.70 0.88 -17.77
N LEU A 4 -3.49 1.28 -19.03
CA LEU A 4 -2.20 1.80 -19.45
C LEU A 4 -1.88 3.12 -18.77
N GLU A 5 -2.86 4.01 -18.65
CA GLU A 5 -2.64 5.29 -17.95
C GLU A 5 -2.25 5.06 -16.50
N LEU A 6 -2.92 4.14 -15.82
CA LEU A 6 -2.60 3.85 -14.43
C LEU A 6 -1.21 3.25 -14.31
N LEU A 7 -0.85 2.33 -15.20
CA LEU A 7 0.47 1.72 -15.19
C LEU A 7 1.56 2.77 -15.36
N ILE A 8 1.39 3.69 -16.31
CA ILE A 8 2.36 4.74 -16.54
C ILE A 8 2.47 5.65 -15.30
N GLU A 9 1.34 6.01 -14.70
CA GLU A 9 1.38 6.85 -13.49
C GLU A 9 2.14 6.17 -12.37
N MET A 10 1.94 4.88 -12.19
CA MET A 10 2.63 4.15 -11.13
C MET A 10 4.12 3.98 -11.43
N TYR A 11 4.48 3.77 -12.68
CA TYR A 11 5.88 3.71 -13.07
C TYR A 11 6.59 5.04 -12.79
N LEU A 12 5.94 6.15 -13.12
CA LEU A 12 6.50 7.47 -12.86
C LEU A 12 6.58 7.75 -11.37
N LEU A 13 5.58 7.33 -10.62
CA LEU A 13 5.52 7.56 -9.18
C LEU A 13 6.62 6.81 -8.45
N THR A 14 6.85 5.55 -8.82
CA THR A 14 7.77 4.67 -8.11
C THR A 14 9.16 4.62 -8.72
N ARG A 15 9.30 4.99 -9.99
CA ARG A 15 10.51 4.80 -10.78
C ARG A 15 10.86 3.33 -10.97
N LEU A 16 9.89 2.43 -10.78
CA LEU A 16 10.04 1.00 -11.01
C LEU A 16 9.26 0.62 -12.24
N HIS A 17 9.76 -0.37 -12.98
CA HIS A 17 9.09 -0.85 -14.19
C HIS A 17 8.92 -2.36 -14.19
N ASP A 18 9.01 -2.97 -13.01
CA ASP A 18 9.06 -4.42 -12.90
C ASP A 18 7.77 -5.03 -12.37
N PHE A 19 6.65 -4.42 -12.67
CA PHE A 19 5.34 -4.98 -12.31
C PHE A 19 4.32 -4.60 -13.38
N LEU A 20 3.21 -5.33 -13.40
CA LEU A 20 2.10 -5.04 -14.31
C LEU A 20 0.83 -4.82 -13.51
N ILE A 21 -0.10 -4.07 -14.09
CA ILE A 21 -1.39 -3.80 -13.48
C ILE A 21 -2.48 -4.26 -14.45
N ILE A 22 -3.43 -5.02 -13.95
CA ILE A 22 -4.59 -5.46 -14.70
C ILE A 22 -5.83 -4.89 -14.03
N LEU A 23 -6.64 -4.18 -14.79
CA LEU A 23 -7.95 -3.72 -14.30
C LEU A 23 -8.99 -4.73 -14.73
N SER A 24 -9.57 -5.43 -13.76
CA SER A 24 -10.59 -6.42 -14.03
C SER A 24 -11.96 -5.75 -13.90
N ASN A 25 -12.79 -5.86 -14.93
CA ASN A 25 -14.11 -5.24 -14.94
C ASN A 25 -15.11 -6.16 -14.23
N GLU A 26 -14.82 -6.46 -12.96
CA GLU A 26 -15.59 -7.38 -12.14
C GLU A 26 -15.71 -6.85 -10.72
N TYR A 27 -16.69 -7.37 -9.99
CA TYR A 27 -16.79 -7.19 -8.55
C TYR A 27 -16.26 -8.45 -7.89
N ASN A 28 -15.36 -8.29 -6.90
CA ASN A 28 -14.88 -9.41 -6.11
C ASN A 28 -15.30 -9.16 -4.65
N PRO A 29 -16.14 -10.03 -4.08
CA PRO A 29 -16.64 -9.81 -2.72
C PRO A 29 -15.58 -9.93 -1.63
N GLN A 30 -14.44 -10.50 -1.94
CA GLN A 30 -13.40 -10.72 -0.93
C GLN A 30 -12.27 -9.69 -0.98
N ASP A 31 -11.92 -9.23 -2.18
CA ASP A 31 -10.78 -8.34 -2.35
C ASP A 31 -11.07 -7.22 -3.33
N TRP A 32 -10.59 -6.01 -3.04
CA TRP A 32 -10.64 -4.91 -4.01
C TRP A 32 -9.48 -5.00 -5.00
N GLY A 33 -8.38 -5.60 -4.58
CA GLY A 33 -7.22 -5.82 -5.41
C GLY A 33 -6.38 -6.95 -4.84
N TYR A 34 -5.46 -7.43 -5.63
CA TYR A 34 -4.59 -8.51 -5.20
C TYR A 34 -3.24 -8.39 -5.90
N TYR A 35 -2.17 -8.68 -5.16
CA TYR A 35 -0.83 -8.70 -5.71
C TYR A 35 -0.31 -10.12 -5.77
N TYR A 36 0.18 -10.53 -6.95
CA TYR A 36 0.78 -11.84 -7.16
C TYR A 36 2.31 -11.67 -7.18
N PRO A 37 3.00 -11.97 -6.08
CA PRO A 37 4.44 -11.66 -5.97
C PRO A 37 5.31 -12.44 -6.94
N ASN A 38 4.97 -13.68 -7.25
CA ASN A 38 5.78 -14.48 -8.15
C ASN A 38 5.76 -13.96 -9.59
N ASN A 39 4.63 -13.44 -10.01
CA ASN A 39 4.47 -12.91 -11.36
C ASN A 39 4.65 -11.40 -11.42
N LYS A 40 4.67 -10.74 -10.27
CA LYS A 40 4.74 -9.28 -10.15
C LYS A 40 3.57 -8.61 -10.86
N VAL A 41 2.38 -9.14 -10.64
CA VAL A 41 1.16 -8.64 -11.26
C VAL A 41 0.18 -8.16 -10.19
N ILE A 42 -0.39 -6.99 -10.43
CA ILE A 42 -1.42 -6.41 -9.59
C ILE A 42 -2.73 -6.52 -10.34
N VAL A 43 -3.75 -7.05 -9.70
CA VAL A 43 -5.10 -7.10 -10.27
C VAL A 43 -6.00 -6.22 -9.41
N ILE A 44 -6.75 -5.32 -10.03
CA ILE A 44 -7.70 -4.46 -9.34
C ILE A 44 -9.09 -4.73 -9.89
N TYR A 45 -10.04 -4.99 -8.98
CA TYR A 45 -11.42 -5.23 -9.33
C TYR A 45 -12.15 -3.90 -9.32
N THR A 46 -12.63 -3.46 -10.49
CA THR A 46 -13.06 -2.08 -10.67
C THR A 46 -14.55 -1.85 -10.46
N LEU A 47 -15.30 -2.89 -10.12
CA LEU A 47 -16.74 -2.75 -9.89
C LEU A 47 -17.10 -2.90 -8.43
N ASP A 48 -18.10 -2.11 -8.02
CA ASP A 48 -18.72 -2.21 -6.74
C ASP A 48 -19.76 -3.33 -6.76
N GLU A 49 -20.31 -3.66 -5.60
CA GLU A 49 -21.32 -4.70 -5.46
C GLU A 49 -22.53 -4.45 -6.36
N ASP A 50 -22.90 -3.19 -6.57
CA ASP A 50 -24.04 -2.84 -7.40
C ASP A 50 -23.71 -2.75 -8.89
N GLY A 51 -22.51 -3.10 -9.27
CA GLY A 51 -22.07 -3.08 -10.67
C GLY A 51 -21.55 -1.74 -11.16
N SER A 52 -21.56 -0.71 -10.32
CA SER A 52 -21.01 0.59 -10.70
C SER A 52 -19.49 0.57 -10.57
N LYS A 53 -18.81 1.47 -11.28
CA LYS A 53 -17.37 1.56 -11.20
C LYS A 53 -16.95 2.30 -9.94
N ILE A 54 -15.88 1.84 -9.32
CA ILE A 54 -15.27 2.57 -8.21
C ILE A 54 -14.72 3.89 -8.71
N ASP A 55 -14.68 4.89 -7.85
CA ASP A 55 -14.19 6.20 -8.27
C ASP A 55 -12.68 6.23 -8.37
N LYS A 56 -12.15 7.33 -8.91
CA LYS A 56 -10.72 7.44 -9.16
C LYS A 56 -9.89 7.37 -7.88
N ASP A 57 -10.34 8.02 -6.82
CA ASP A 57 -9.57 8.01 -5.57
C ASP A 57 -9.52 6.61 -4.96
N ALA A 58 -10.62 5.85 -5.06
CA ALA A 58 -10.62 4.46 -4.62
C ALA A 58 -9.66 3.63 -5.48
N LEU A 59 -9.67 3.83 -6.79
CA LEU A 59 -8.78 3.13 -7.69
C LEU A 59 -7.31 3.41 -7.33
N ILE A 60 -6.96 4.67 -7.11
CA ILE A 60 -5.58 5.04 -6.75
C ILE A 60 -5.21 4.43 -5.40
N ARG A 61 -6.10 4.48 -4.42
CA ARG A 61 -5.83 3.91 -3.10
C ARG A 61 -5.55 2.41 -3.19
N ILE A 62 -6.39 1.69 -3.91
CA ILE A 62 -6.23 0.25 -4.07
C ILE A 62 -4.94 -0.06 -4.82
N CYS A 63 -4.67 0.69 -5.88
CA CYS A 63 -3.45 0.48 -6.65
C CYS A 63 -2.20 0.74 -5.80
N CYS A 64 -2.16 1.82 -5.06
CA CYS A 64 -1.01 2.13 -4.19
C CYS A 64 -0.83 1.07 -3.10
N HIS A 65 -1.93 0.50 -2.61
CA HIS A 65 -1.89 -0.59 -1.64
C HIS A 65 -1.14 -1.80 -2.24
N GLU A 66 -1.51 -2.20 -3.46
CA GLU A 66 -0.88 -3.37 -4.07
C GLU A 66 0.56 -3.06 -4.52
N VAL A 67 0.81 -1.84 -4.99
CA VAL A 67 2.18 -1.43 -5.32
C VAL A 67 3.05 -1.44 -4.07
N ALA A 68 2.51 -1.05 -2.91
CA ALA A 68 3.25 -1.11 -1.66
C ALA A 68 3.65 -2.53 -1.31
N HIS A 69 2.78 -3.51 -1.57
CA HIS A 69 3.16 -4.92 -1.40
C HIS A 69 4.33 -5.30 -2.31
N HIS A 70 4.28 -4.85 -3.56
CA HIS A 70 5.35 -5.12 -4.51
C HIS A 70 6.68 -4.52 -4.04
N ILE A 71 6.65 -3.28 -3.59
CA ILE A 71 7.85 -2.62 -3.11
C ILE A 71 8.41 -3.33 -1.89
N GLN A 72 7.56 -3.66 -0.94
CA GLN A 72 8.01 -4.33 0.26
C GLN A 72 8.59 -5.70 -0.04
N TYR A 73 7.94 -6.44 -0.92
CA TYR A 73 8.35 -7.81 -1.23
C TYR A 73 9.66 -7.85 -2.04
N HIS A 74 9.80 -6.99 -3.04
CA HIS A 74 10.92 -7.07 -3.98
C HIS A 74 11.97 -5.98 -3.86
N HIS A 75 11.67 -4.88 -3.20
CA HIS A 75 12.55 -3.71 -3.18
C HIS A 75 12.89 -3.22 -1.79
N THR A 76 12.59 -4.02 -0.77
CA THR A 76 12.98 -3.72 0.61
C THR A 76 13.97 -4.78 1.05
N LYS A 77 15.14 -4.30 1.45
CA LYS A 77 16.26 -5.18 1.67
C LYS A 77 16.04 -6.25 2.71
N ASP A 78 15.55 -5.96 3.81
CA ASP A 78 15.41 -6.91 4.90
C ASP A 78 13.97 -7.32 5.14
N TYR A 79 13.22 -7.43 4.05
CA TYR A 79 11.82 -7.81 4.19
C TYR A 79 11.68 -9.27 4.62
N GLU A 80 11.02 -9.47 5.73
CA GLU A 80 10.69 -10.79 6.19
C GLU A 80 9.19 -10.94 6.17
N VAL A 81 8.71 -12.02 5.62
CA VAL A 81 7.28 -12.34 5.68
C VAL A 81 7.02 -13.00 7.02
N ILE A 82 6.33 -12.31 7.88
CA ILE A 82 5.89 -12.89 9.15
C ILE A 82 4.44 -13.27 8.96
N ASP A 83 4.12 -14.50 9.25
CA ASP A 83 2.75 -14.98 9.09
C ASP A 83 1.74 -14.05 9.74
N GLY A 84 0.76 -13.63 8.95
CA GLY A 84 -0.32 -12.78 9.43
C GLY A 84 0.01 -11.30 9.53
N GLU A 85 1.23 -10.89 9.16
CA GLU A 85 1.61 -9.50 9.26
C GLU A 85 1.96 -8.88 7.93
N GLU A 86 1.15 -9.11 6.93
CA GLU A 86 1.36 -8.55 5.60
C GLU A 86 1.25 -7.03 5.55
N HIS A 87 0.57 -6.44 6.54
CA HIS A 87 0.39 -5.00 6.62
C HIS A 87 1.07 -4.45 7.87
N ASP A 88 2.36 -4.75 8.00
CA ASP A 88 3.13 -4.28 9.15
C ASP A 88 3.44 -2.77 9.04
N ASP A 89 4.19 -2.25 10.01
CA ASP A 89 4.52 -0.83 10.03
C ASP A 89 5.29 -0.39 8.79
N LYS A 90 6.15 -1.25 8.27
CA LYS A 90 6.92 -0.93 7.07
C LYS A 90 6.01 -0.82 5.84
N PHE A 91 5.05 -1.73 5.72
CA PHE A 91 4.06 -1.64 4.66
C PHE A 91 3.28 -0.32 4.75
N LYS A 92 2.82 0.02 5.95
CA LYS A 92 2.03 1.24 6.14
C LYS A 92 2.83 2.48 5.79
N GLU A 93 4.10 2.48 6.10
CA GLU A 93 4.98 3.60 5.76
C GLU A 93 5.12 3.74 4.24
N ILE A 94 5.35 2.64 3.55
CA ILE A 94 5.48 2.65 2.09
C ILE A 94 4.19 3.13 1.45
N PHE A 95 3.07 2.58 1.89
CA PHE A 95 1.76 2.93 1.37
C PHE A 95 1.44 4.41 1.59
N ALA A 96 1.70 4.91 2.79
CA ALA A 96 1.46 6.32 3.11
C ALA A 96 2.31 7.24 2.22
N LYS A 97 3.57 6.87 2.00
CA LYS A 97 4.45 7.68 1.15
C LYS A 97 4.02 7.69 -0.30
N LEU A 98 3.52 6.57 -0.81
CA LEU A 98 3.01 6.52 -2.18
C LEU A 98 1.82 7.45 -2.35
N LEU A 99 0.86 7.39 -1.43
CA LEU A 99 -0.31 8.25 -1.48
C LEU A 99 0.08 9.73 -1.36
N GLU A 100 0.96 10.03 -0.43
CA GLU A 100 1.40 11.40 -0.22
C GLU A 100 2.08 11.95 -1.47
N LYS A 101 2.92 11.15 -2.10
CA LYS A 101 3.60 11.55 -3.32
C LYS A 101 2.62 11.70 -4.48
N TYR A 102 1.68 10.77 -4.62
CA TYR A 102 0.70 10.83 -5.71
C TYR A 102 -0.14 12.11 -5.62
N TYR A 103 -0.55 12.47 -4.43
CA TYR A 103 -1.43 13.62 -4.21
C TYR A 103 -0.68 14.90 -3.82
N ASN A 104 0.64 14.91 -3.91
CA ASN A 104 1.47 16.07 -3.54
C ASN A 104 1.17 16.56 -2.12
N GLY A 105 1.01 15.63 -1.20
CA GLY A 105 0.73 15.94 0.20
C GLY A 105 -0.74 16.21 0.51
N LYS A 106 -1.61 16.22 -0.50
CA LYS A 106 -3.02 16.54 -0.29
C LYS A 106 -3.90 15.31 -0.48
N VAL A 107 -3.64 14.29 0.32
CA VAL A 107 -4.41 13.05 0.27
C VAL A 107 -5.87 13.34 0.64
N PRO A 108 -6.84 12.87 -0.16
CA PRO A 108 -8.24 13.13 0.12
C PRO A 108 -8.66 12.64 1.50
N THR A 109 -9.52 13.40 2.17
CA THR A 109 -10.01 13.06 3.49
C THR A 109 -10.68 11.68 3.51
N GLU A 110 -11.46 11.38 2.47
CA GLU A 110 -12.12 10.08 2.38
C GLU A 110 -11.12 8.94 2.31
N THR A 111 -10.00 9.12 1.59
CA THR A 111 -8.95 8.12 1.52
C THR A 111 -8.37 7.88 2.92
N LEU A 112 -8.08 8.95 3.64
CA LEU A 112 -7.54 8.82 5.01
C LEU A 112 -8.53 8.13 5.94
N GLU A 113 -9.82 8.40 5.78
CA GLU A 113 -10.84 7.75 6.59
C GLU A 113 -10.89 6.25 6.34
N VAL A 114 -10.81 5.84 5.07
CA VAL A 114 -10.79 4.41 4.74
C VAL A 114 -9.55 3.75 5.32
N LEU A 115 -8.39 4.38 5.22
CA LEU A 115 -7.17 3.81 5.79
C LEU A 115 -7.29 3.65 7.29
N ARG A 116 -7.91 4.61 7.96
CA ARG A 116 -8.11 4.54 9.39
C ARG A 116 -9.05 3.40 9.76
N GLU A 117 -10.13 3.24 9.02
CA GLU A 117 -11.07 2.16 9.24
C GLU A 117 -10.46 0.79 9.00
N GLU A 118 -9.55 0.70 8.05
CA GLU A 118 -8.88 -0.56 7.72
C GLU A 118 -7.66 -0.84 8.59
N GLY A 119 -7.31 0.10 9.48
CA GLY A 119 -6.15 -0.08 10.33
C GLY A 119 -4.83 0.07 9.60
N LEU A 120 -4.81 0.80 8.49
CA LEU A 120 -3.64 0.95 7.65
C LEU A 120 -2.95 2.31 7.74
N MET A 121 -3.38 3.15 8.66
CA MET A 121 -2.73 4.44 8.84
C MET A 121 -1.33 4.28 9.40
N TYR A 122 -0.37 4.97 8.80
CA TYR A 122 0.99 5.00 9.31
C TYR A 122 1.08 6.08 10.39
N GLU A 123 1.63 5.71 11.54
CA GLU A 123 1.76 6.61 12.67
C GLU A 123 3.20 6.70 13.13
N PRO A 124 4.00 7.56 12.51
CA PRO A 124 5.43 7.67 12.86
C PRO A 124 5.67 8.05 14.31
N ASN A 125 4.77 8.86 14.88
CA ASN A 125 4.92 9.26 16.29
C ASN A 125 4.83 8.07 17.25
N SER A 126 3.96 7.13 16.93
CA SER A 126 3.84 5.92 17.73
C SER A 126 5.10 5.10 17.69
N GLN A 127 5.70 4.99 16.52
CA GLN A 127 6.96 4.27 16.37
C GLN A 127 8.08 4.94 17.14
N GLU A 128 8.16 6.25 17.06
CA GLU A 128 9.17 7.00 17.78
C GLU A 128 9.02 6.83 19.28
N LYS A 129 7.79 6.85 19.77
CA LYS A 129 7.53 6.63 21.19
C LYS A 129 7.94 5.23 21.62
N ARG A 130 7.67 4.23 20.81
CA ARG A 130 8.07 2.86 21.13
C ARG A 130 9.58 2.72 21.17
N ARG A 131 10.29 3.34 20.23
CA ARG A 131 11.75 3.29 20.21
C ARG A 131 12.32 3.99 21.42
N ALA A 132 11.78 5.14 21.79
CA ALA A 132 12.25 5.87 22.95
C ALA A 132 12.07 5.06 24.23
N LYS A 133 11.00 4.31 24.32
CA LYS A 133 10.79 3.46 25.48
C LYS A 133 11.77 2.30 25.53
N ARG A 134 12.14 1.75 24.40
CA ARG A 134 13.01 0.60 24.37
C ARG A 134 14.49 0.96 24.52
N ALA A 135 14.90 2.05 23.89
CA ALA A 135 16.30 2.40 23.83
C ALA A 135 17.00 2.43 25.19
N PRO A 136 16.43 3.07 26.19
CA PRO A 136 17.14 3.10 27.47
C PRO A 136 17.19 1.76 28.20
N LYS A 137 16.25 0.88 27.84
CA LYS A 137 16.23 -0.36 28.53
C LYS A 137 17.16 -1.34 27.97
N THR A 138 17.40 -1.27 26.77
CA THR A 138 18.08 -2.27 26.25
C THR A 138 19.17 -1.89 25.65
N VAL A 139 19.91 -2.29 25.83
CA VAL A 139 20.88 -2.00 25.32
C VAL A 139 20.93 -2.58 24.17
N ARG A 140 20.48 -3.01 23.68
CA ARG A 140 20.38 -3.55 22.69
C ARG A 140 19.80 -3.64 21.89
N GLY A 141 19.68 -3.75 21.55
CA GLY A 141 19.23 -3.65 20.86
C GLY A 141 18.51 -4.05 19.91
N ASN A 142 17.77 -4.51 19.85
CA ASN A 142 17.09 -4.90 18.95
C ASN A 142 16.00 -4.29 18.80
N ILE A 143 15.76 -3.73 18.56
CA ILE A 143 14.81 -3.05 18.42
C ILE A 143 14.13 -3.14 17.39
N HIS A 144 13.82 -3.28 16.83
CA HIS A 144 13.13 -3.35 15.81
C HIS A 144 12.08 -2.87 15.75
N SER A 145 11.67 -2.54 15.65
CA SER A 145 10.65 -2.07 15.43
C SER A 145 10.05 -1.92 14.81
#